data_c9bb2f825950805ca650c8a54f119ded
#
_entry.id   c9bb2f825950805ca650c8a54f119ded
#
_cell.length_a   1.000
_cell.length_b   1.000
_cell.length_c   1.000
_cell.angle_alpha   90.00
_cell.angle_beta   90.00
_cell.angle_gamma   90.00
#
_symmetry.space_group_name_H-M   'P 1'
#
loop_
_entity.id
_entity.type
_entity.pdbx_description
1 polymer ?
#
loop_
_entity_poly.entity_id
_entity_poly.type
_entity_poly.pdbx_seq_one_letter_code
_entity_poly.pdbx_strand_id
1 'polypeptide(L)'
;MDIERNRRATMVAVGVVGTSAELTLDRRLLVIAQAIDEWLDLHQPDVVAVERVFSQMNVSTVMGVAQASGVVIAAAARRDIPVALHTPSEVKAAVTGSGSANKDAVTKLVTKILRLDAPPKPADAADALALALTHAWRAGNGTVAPGAKGSSALTPAQKAWAEAEAKARRAR
;
A
#
# COMPACT_ATOMS: atom_id res chain seq x y z
N MET A 1 -1.51 2.26 12.85
CA MET A 1 -2.06 3.64 12.91
C MET A 1 -3.54 3.53 13.26
N ASP A 2 -3.99 4.29 14.24
CA ASP A 2 -5.40 4.36 14.63
C ASP A 2 -6.04 5.64 14.09
N ILE A 3 -7.30 5.52 13.69
CA ILE A 3 -8.06 6.64 13.13
C ILE A 3 -9.35 6.82 13.91
N GLU A 4 -9.50 7.99 14.51
CA GLU A 4 -10.72 8.38 15.18
C GLU A 4 -11.81 8.83 14.18
N ARG A 5 -13.08 8.83 14.62
CA ARG A 5 -14.23 9.28 13.80
C ARG A 5 -14.08 10.72 13.28
N ASN A 6 -13.37 11.58 14.00
CA ASN A 6 -13.05 12.95 13.60
C ASN A 6 -11.90 13.06 12.59
N ARG A 7 -11.44 11.93 12.03
CA ARG A 7 -10.30 11.78 11.10
C ARG A 7 -8.94 12.11 11.72
N ARG A 8 -8.85 12.21 13.03
CA ARG A 8 -7.56 12.34 13.72
C ARG A 8 -6.83 11.01 13.62
N ALA A 9 -5.57 11.09 13.20
CA ALA A 9 -4.69 9.94 13.09
C ALA A 9 -3.70 9.91 14.27
N THR A 10 -3.48 8.73 14.82
CA THR A 10 -2.47 8.48 15.84
C THR A 10 -1.55 7.36 15.36
N MET A 11 -0.25 7.61 15.36
CA MET A 11 0.73 6.58 15.05
C MET A 11 0.83 5.59 16.21
N VAL A 12 0.50 4.32 15.96
CA VAL A 12 0.66 3.23 16.95
C VAL A 12 2.09 2.72 16.93
N ALA A 13 2.58 2.39 15.74
CA ALA A 13 3.94 1.92 15.53
C ALA A 13 4.41 2.27 14.11
N VAL A 14 5.71 2.34 13.93
CA VAL A 14 6.39 2.44 12.64
C VAL A 14 7.69 1.67 12.71
N GLY A 15 8.05 0.96 11.65
CA GLY A 15 9.27 0.18 11.57
C GLY A 15 9.69 -0.08 10.13
N VAL A 16 10.88 -0.64 9.98
CA VAL A 16 11.47 -0.99 8.70
C VAL A 16 12.10 -2.37 8.82
N VAL A 17 11.86 -3.20 7.82
CA VAL A 17 12.50 -4.51 7.70
C VAL A 17 13.62 -4.42 6.68
N GLY A 18 14.86 -4.57 7.14
CA GLY A 18 16.04 -4.65 6.28
C GLY A 18 16.42 -6.10 5.97
N THR A 19 16.94 -6.34 4.77
CA THR A 19 17.51 -7.63 4.38
C THR A 19 18.90 -7.44 3.82
N SER A 20 19.85 -8.36 4.12
CA SER A 20 21.18 -8.30 3.53
C SER A 20 21.12 -8.48 2.02
N ALA A 21 21.95 -7.72 1.30
CA ALA A 21 22.14 -7.87 -0.15
C ALA A 21 22.79 -9.20 -0.55
N GLU A 22 23.50 -9.85 0.40
CA GLU A 22 24.16 -11.15 0.19
C GLU A 22 23.19 -12.33 0.21
N LEU A 23 21.99 -12.15 0.76
CA LEU A 23 20.97 -13.17 0.78
C LEU A 23 20.36 -13.36 -0.61
N THR A 24 20.06 -14.61 -0.94
CA THR A 24 19.26 -14.94 -2.13
C THR A 24 17.85 -14.37 -2.02
N LEU A 25 17.18 -14.21 -3.15
CA LEU A 25 15.85 -13.59 -3.21
C LEU A 25 14.85 -14.29 -2.30
N ASP A 26 14.80 -15.62 -2.33
CA ASP A 26 13.90 -16.42 -1.50
C ASP A 26 14.13 -16.19 -0.01
N ARG A 27 15.39 -16.07 0.42
CA ARG A 27 15.75 -15.79 1.82
C ARG A 27 15.39 -14.38 2.23
N ARG A 28 15.57 -13.41 1.35
CA ARG A 28 15.13 -12.03 1.60
C ARG A 28 13.61 -11.93 1.74
N LEU A 29 12.87 -12.60 0.87
CA LEU A 29 11.41 -12.64 0.95
C LEU A 29 10.93 -13.37 2.20
N LEU A 30 11.63 -14.42 2.65
CA LEU A 30 11.33 -15.11 3.90
C LEU A 30 11.48 -14.20 5.12
N VAL A 31 12.56 -13.41 5.20
CA VAL A 31 12.76 -12.42 6.28
C VAL A 31 11.62 -11.40 6.29
N ILE A 32 11.22 -10.89 5.12
CA ILE A 32 10.10 -9.96 5.00
C ILE A 32 8.80 -10.64 5.46
N ALA A 33 8.54 -11.89 5.03
CA ALA A 33 7.34 -12.63 5.39
C ALA A 33 7.21 -12.80 6.91
N GLN A 34 8.28 -13.22 7.57
CA GLN A 34 8.32 -13.41 9.03
C GLN A 34 8.04 -12.10 9.77
N ALA A 35 8.71 -11.03 9.40
CA ALA A 35 8.50 -9.73 10.02
C ALA A 35 7.06 -9.20 9.82
N ILE A 36 6.48 -9.38 8.64
CA ILE A 36 5.10 -8.98 8.37
C ILE A 36 4.11 -9.86 9.15
N ASP A 37 4.34 -11.17 9.23
CA ASP A 37 3.50 -12.06 10.03
C ASP A 37 3.49 -11.64 11.50
N GLU A 38 4.66 -11.37 12.09
CA GLU A 38 4.81 -10.87 13.47
C GLU A 38 4.06 -9.54 13.67
N TRP A 39 4.18 -8.60 12.73
CA TRP A 39 3.50 -7.31 12.81
C TRP A 39 1.98 -7.41 12.71
N LEU A 40 1.48 -8.25 11.81
CA LEU A 40 0.03 -8.48 11.66
C LEU A 40 -0.55 -9.17 12.90
N ASP A 41 0.17 -10.12 13.50
CA ASP A 41 -0.26 -10.83 14.70
C ASP A 41 -0.22 -9.92 15.93
N LEU A 42 0.79 -9.04 16.03
CA LEU A 42 0.94 -8.10 17.13
C LEU A 42 -0.10 -6.97 17.09
N HIS A 43 -0.33 -6.39 15.92
CA HIS A 43 -1.12 -5.17 15.79
C HIS A 43 -2.56 -5.41 15.34
N GLN A 44 -2.87 -6.58 14.78
CA GLN A 44 -4.21 -7.00 14.33
C GLN A 44 -4.98 -5.89 13.58
N PRO A 45 -4.43 -5.35 12.48
CA PRO A 45 -5.05 -4.23 11.78
C PRO A 45 -6.35 -4.65 11.08
N ASP A 46 -7.33 -3.73 11.00
CA ASP A 46 -8.57 -3.93 10.27
C ASP A 46 -8.36 -3.93 8.74
N VAL A 47 -7.26 -3.33 8.27
CA VAL A 47 -6.92 -3.22 6.85
C VAL A 47 -5.42 -3.02 6.65
N VAL A 48 -4.88 -3.57 5.59
CA VAL A 48 -3.49 -3.34 5.14
C VAL A 48 -3.52 -2.48 3.88
N ALA A 49 -2.82 -1.34 3.91
CA ALA A 49 -2.62 -0.50 2.73
C ALA A 49 -1.26 -0.80 2.10
N VAL A 50 -1.24 -1.06 0.80
CA VAL A 50 -0.02 -1.36 0.03
C VAL A 50 0.10 -0.40 -1.15
N GLU A 51 1.31 0.05 -1.43
CA GLU A 51 1.57 0.88 -2.60
C GLU A 51 1.40 0.04 -3.88
N ARG A 52 0.65 0.58 -4.84
CA ARG A 52 0.51 -0.04 -6.15
C ARG A 52 1.78 0.20 -6.96
N VAL A 53 2.48 -0.87 -7.27
CA VAL A 53 3.70 -0.83 -8.09
C VAL A 53 3.35 -0.51 -9.54
N PHE A 54 4.01 0.51 -10.12
CA PHE A 54 3.92 0.85 -11.54
C PHE A 54 5.27 0.65 -12.22
N SER A 55 5.24 -0.02 -13.36
CA SER A 55 6.42 -0.28 -14.19
C SER A 55 6.68 0.91 -15.13
N GLN A 56 7.29 1.99 -14.63
CA GLN A 56 7.74 3.05 -15.55
C GLN A 56 9.26 3.26 -15.59
N MET A 57 10.02 2.73 -14.65
CA MET A 57 11.48 2.88 -14.62
C MET A 57 12.14 1.71 -13.88
N ASN A 58 13.26 1.21 -14.42
CA ASN A 58 14.15 0.20 -13.84
C ASN A 58 13.47 -1.11 -13.38
N VAL A 59 13.24 -2.02 -14.33
CA VAL A 59 12.52 -3.29 -14.16
C VAL A 59 13.03 -4.12 -12.98
N SER A 60 14.35 -4.15 -12.72
CA SER A 60 14.93 -4.97 -11.64
C SER A 60 14.50 -4.50 -10.25
N THR A 61 14.48 -3.19 -10.00
CA THR A 61 14.02 -2.62 -8.72
C THR A 61 12.52 -2.82 -8.55
N VAL A 62 11.74 -2.61 -9.62
CA VAL A 62 10.28 -2.79 -9.62
C VAL A 62 9.91 -4.24 -9.30
N MET A 63 10.64 -5.22 -9.85
CA MET A 63 10.38 -6.63 -9.57
C MET A 63 10.58 -6.99 -8.11
N GLY A 64 11.65 -6.51 -7.47
CA GLY A 64 11.90 -6.74 -6.04
C GLY A 64 10.79 -6.15 -5.16
N VAL A 65 10.35 -4.93 -5.46
CA VAL A 65 9.24 -4.28 -4.75
C VAL A 65 7.94 -5.04 -4.96
N ALA A 66 7.64 -5.47 -6.19
CA ALA A 66 6.42 -6.24 -6.49
C ALA A 66 6.38 -7.58 -5.76
N GLN A 67 7.53 -8.27 -5.68
CA GLN A 67 7.64 -9.53 -4.95
C GLN A 67 7.43 -9.33 -3.44
N ALA A 68 8.05 -8.33 -2.85
CA ALA A 68 7.83 -7.99 -1.44
C ALA A 68 6.37 -7.59 -1.17
N SER A 69 5.77 -6.79 -2.04
CA SER A 69 4.34 -6.42 -1.95
C SER A 69 3.44 -7.66 -2.02
N GLY A 70 3.76 -8.63 -2.90
CA GLY A 70 3.02 -9.89 -3.00
C GLY A 70 3.07 -10.68 -1.69
N VAL A 71 4.20 -10.71 -1.00
CA VAL A 71 4.34 -11.35 0.32
C VAL A 71 3.44 -10.69 1.36
N VAL A 72 3.42 -9.35 1.42
CA VAL A 72 2.55 -8.58 2.34
C VAL A 72 1.07 -8.86 2.07
N ILE A 73 0.66 -8.83 0.78
CA ILE A 73 -0.72 -9.10 0.36
C ILE A 73 -1.14 -10.52 0.76
N ALA A 74 -0.28 -11.52 0.52
CA ALA A 74 -0.56 -12.90 0.88
C ALA A 74 -0.65 -13.10 2.40
N ALA A 75 0.20 -12.42 3.18
CA ALA A 75 0.17 -12.49 4.65
C ALA A 75 -1.13 -11.91 5.22
N ALA A 76 -1.60 -10.77 4.69
CA ALA A 76 -2.88 -10.18 5.06
C ALA A 76 -4.06 -11.09 4.66
N ALA A 77 -4.06 -11.63 3.44
CA ALA A 77 -5.12 -12.50 2.95
C ALA A 77 -5.26 -13.80 3.77
N ARG A 78 -4.15 -14.39 4.25
CA ARG A 78 -4.20 -15.57 5.14
C ARG A 78 -4.90 -15.31 6.49
N ARG A 79 -5.03 -14.04 6.86
CA ARG A 79 -5.69 -13.59 8.10
C ARG A 79 -7.04 -12.94 7.86
N ASP A 80 -7.58 -13.06 6.64
CA ASP A 80 -8.82 -12.41 6.20
C ASP A 80 -8.80 -10.88 6.38
N ILE A 81 -7.59 -10.27 6.44
CA ILE A 81 -7.42 -8.82 6.53
C ILE A 81 -7.53 -8.22 5.12
N PRO A 82 -8.47 -7.28 4.89
CA PRO A 82 -8.62 -6.60 3.61
C PRO A 82 -7.36 -5.85 3.20
N VAL A 83 -7.06 -5.84 1.89
CA VAL A 83 -5.92 -5.10 1.33
C VAL A 83 -6.41 -3.99 0.42
N ALA A 84 -5.92 -2.78 0.65
CA ALA A 84 -6.17 -1.61 -0.18
C ALA A 84 -4.89 -1.22 -0.95
N LEU A 85 -5.04 -0.93 -2.24
CA LEU A 85 -3.92 -0.52 -3.10
C LEU A 85 -4.06 0.96 -3.46
N HIS A 86 -2.99 1.73 -3.25
CA HIS A 86 -2.93 3.15 -3.59
C HIS A 86 -1.72 3.45 -4.46
N THR A 87 -1.90 4.35 -5.43
CA THR A 87 -0.79 4.82 -6.28
C THR A 87 0.04 5.88 -5.56
N PRO A 88 1.33 6.06 -5.92
CA PRO A 88 2.16 7.14 -5.36
C PRO A 88 1.54 8.54 -5.53
N SER A 89 0.92 8.82 -6.67
CA SER A 89 0.27 10.10 -6.93
C SER A 89 -0.97 10.32 -6.06
N GLU A 90 -1.74 9.25 -5.79
CA GLU A 90 -2.87 9.30 -4.86
C GLU A 90 -2.42 9.60 -3.43
N VAL A 91 -1.31 8.98 -2.98
CA VAL A 91 -0.73 9.21 -1.66
C VAL A 91 -0.27 10.66 -1.52
N LYS A 92 0.48 11.16 -2.50
CA LYS A 92 0.90 12.57 -2.53
C LYS A 92 -0.28 13.52 -2.50
N ALA A 93 -1.28 13.31 -3.36
CA ALA A 93 -2.46 14.17 -3.42
C ALA A 93 -3.25 14.16 -2.11
N ALA A 94 -3.42 13.00 -1.46
CA ALA A 94 -4.16 12.90 -0.21
C ALA A 94 -3.48 13.66 0.94
N VAL A 95 -2.15 13.56 1.05
CA VAL A 95 -1.39 14.16 2.16
C VAL A 95 -1.11 15.65 1.91
N THR A 96 -0.80 16.04 0.67
CA THR A 96 -0.31 17.40 0.36
C THR A 96 -1.29 18.26 -0.44
N GLY A 97 -2.36 17.67 -0.96
CA GLY A 97 -3.25 18.30 -1.93
C GLY A 97 -2.73 18.30 -3.38
N SER A 98 -1.52 17.78 -3.64
CA SER A 98 -0.90 17.74 -4.97
C SER A 98 -0.28 16.38 -5.27
N GLY A 99 -0.69 15.71 -6.35
CA GLY A 99 -0.14 14.43 -6.79
C GLY A 99 1.30 14.49 -7.30
N SER A 100 1.82 15.70 -7.57
CA SER A 100 3.20 15.97 -8.02
C SER A 100 4.13 16.44 -6.90
N ALA A 101 3.68 16.47 -5.64
CA ALA A 101 4.48 16.90 -4.51
C ALA A 101 5.77 16.10 -4.37
N ASN A 102 6.84 16.75 -3.92
CA ASN A 102 8.11 16.08 -3.63
C ASN A 102 8.07 15.32 -2.28
N LYS A 103 9.04 14.45 -2.05
CA LYS A 103 9.13 13.65 -0.83
C LYS A 103 9.25 14.49 0.44
N ASP A 104 9.98 15.59 0.39
CA ASP A 104 10.17 16.46 1.56
C ASP A 104 8.85 17.10 2.02
N ALA A 105 8.00 17.52 1.08
CA ALA A 105 6.69 18.06 1.39
C ALA A 105 5.79 17.00 2.05
N VAL A 106 5.81 15.77 1.53
CA VAL A 106 5.08 14.63 2.13
C VAL A 106 5.57 14.38 3.55
N THR A 107 6.88 14.23 3.75
CA THR A 107 7.50 13.97 5.06
C THR A 107 7.14 15.06 6.08
N LYS A 108 7.25 16.33 5.71
CA LYS A 108 6.90 17.47 6.58
C LYS A 108 5.43 17.42 7.00
N LEU A 109 4.53 17.12 6.06
CA LEU A 109 3.09 17.07 6.36
C LEU A 109 2.73 15.85 7.20
N VAL A 110 3.29 14.67 6.93
CA VAL A 110 3.13 13.48 7.76
C VAL A 110 3.57 13.75 9.20
N THR A 111 4.75 14.35 9.39
CA THR A 111 5.28 14.73 10.70
C THR A 111 4.31 15.65 11.45
N LYS A 112 3.77 16.67 10.76
CA LYS A 112 2.83 17.63 11.34
C LYS A 112 1.47 16.99 11.65
N ILE A 113 0.92 16.20 10.73
CA ILE A 113 -0.39 15.54 10.88
C ILE A 113 -0.38 14.58 12.07
N LEU A 114 0.67 13.77 12.18
CA LEU A 114 0.84 12.80 13.24
C LEU A 114 1.44 13.39 14.51
N ARG A 115 1.77 14.69 14.52
CA ARG A 115 2.37 15.41 15.66
C ARG A 115 3.64 14.74 16.19
N LEU A 116 4.49 14.30 15.27
CA LEU A 116 5.76 13.69 15.63
C LEU A 116 6.78 14.74 16.01
N ASP A 117 7.63 14.44 17.00
CA ASP A 117 8.69 15.34 17.47
C ASP A 117 9.80 15.53 16.42
N ALA A 118 9.98 14.55 15.53
CA ALA A 118 10.94 14.58 14.43
C ALA A 118 10.41 13.84 13.20
N PRO A 119 10.94 14.15 12.00
CA PRO A 119 10.60 13.39 10.80
C PRO A 119 10.94 11.91 10.94
N PRO A 120 10.05 10.99 10.46
CA PRO A 120 10.31 9.56 10.50
C PRO A 120 11.60 9.19 9.75
N LYS A 121 12.35 8.25 10.29
CA LYS A 121 13.57 7.71 9.67
C LYS A 121 13.50 6.19 9.62
N PRO A 122 14.00 5.57 8.53
CA PRO A 122 14.42 6.18 7.26
C PRO A 122 13.26 6.81 6.48
N ALA A 123 13.54 7.42 5.32
CA ALA A 123 12.52 8.11 4.50
C ALA A 123 11.32 7.22 4.14
N ASP A 124 11.56 5.94 3.91
CA ASP A 124 10.51 4.95 3.59
C ASP A 124 9.46 4.79 4.71
N ALA A 125 9.85 5.08 5.97
CA ALA A 125 8.90 5.12 7.09
C ALA A 125 7.87 6.25 6.93
N ALA A 126 8.29 7.41 6.41
CA ALA A 126 7.37 8.51 6.10
C ALA A 126 6.42 8.15 4.94
N ASP A 127 6.92 7.46 3.91
CA ASP A 127 6.11 6.99 2.78
C ASP A 127 5.04 5.99 3.26
N ALA A 128 5.40 5.04 4.14
CA ALA A 128 4.46 4.09 4.73
C ALA A 128 3.38 4.77 5.59
N LEU A 129 3.75 5.77 6.40
CA LEU A 129 2.80 6.54 7.19
C LEU A 129 1.86 7.38 6.30
N ALA A 130 2.38 7.96 5.20
CA ALA A 130 1.58 8.69 4.22
C ALA A 130 0.55 7.77 3.54
N LEU A 131 0.95 6.54 3.22
CA LEU A 131 0.08 5.52 2.64
C LEU A 131 -1.06 5.14 3.59
N ALA A 132 -0.75 4.91 4.87
CA ALA A 132 -1.73 4.59 5.90
C ALA A 132 -2.73 5.75 6.11
N LEU A 133 -2.26 7.01 6.18
CA LEU A 133 -3.11 8.21 6.24
C LEU A 133 -4.05 8.30 5.05
N THR A 134 -3.51 8.06 3.84
CA THR A 134 -4.29 8.12 2.60
C THR A 134 -5.45 7.14 2.63
N HIS A 135 -5.18 5.91 3.02
CA HIS A 135 -6.24 4.90 3.12
C HIS A 135 -7.28 5.29 4.15
N ALA A 136 -6.86 5.65 5.35
CA ALA A 136 -7.74 6.02 6.44
C ALA A 136 -8.69 7.17 6.10
N TRP A 137 -8.19 8.20 5.42
CA TRP A 137 -9.02 9.34 5.02
C TRP A 137 -9.95 9.05 3.85
N ARG A 138 -9.58 8.14 2.97
CA ARG A 138 -10.44 7.70 1.86
C ARG A 138 -11.52 6.72 2.32
N ALA A 139 -11.21 5.79 3.20
CA ALA A 139 -12.17 4.87 3.77
C ALA A 139 -13.29 5.61 4.54
N GLY A 140 -12.95 6.69 5.25
CA GLY A 140 -13.93 7.56 5.93
C GLY A 140 -14.90 8.32 5.01
N ASN A 141 -14.63 8.35 3.70
CA ASN A 141 -15.51 8.98 2.70
C ASN A 141 -16.45 7.95 1.99
N GLY A 142 -16.64 6.77 2.57
CA GLY A 142 -17.66 5.83 2.08
C GLY A 142 -17.28 5.06 0.83
N THR A 143 -16.02 4.69 0.65
CA THR A 143 -15.63 3.81 -0.45
C THR A 143 -14.89 2.58 0.02
N VAL A 144 -15.57 1.48 -0.23
CA VAL A 144 -15.14 0.10 -0.50
C VAL A 144 -15.07 -0.81 0.70
N ALA A 145 -16.21 -1.45 0.98
CA ALA A 145 -16.22 -2.81 1.46
C ALA A 145 -15.60 -3.74 0.38
N PRO A 146 -14.80 -4.77 0.74
CA PRO A 146 -14.36 -5.78 -0.20
C PRO A 146 -15.60 -6.50 -0.76
N GLY A 147 -15.85 -6.35 -2.05
CA GLY A 147 -17.01 -6.96 -2.73
C GLY A 147 -18.13 -5.99 -3.16
N ALA A 148 -18.07 -4.71 -2.84
CA ALA A 148 -18.94 -3.74 -3.49
C ALA A 148 -18.54 -3.65 -4.97
N LYS A 149 -19.34 -4.26 -5.84
CA LYS A 149 -19.34 -4.04 -7.27
C LYS A 149 -19.49 -2.54 -7.50
N GLY A 150 -18.37 -1.82 -7.56
CA GLY A 150 -18.37 -0.48 -8.10
C GLY A 150 -18.90 -0.59 -9.53
N SER A 151 -20.05 -0.02 -9.79
CA SER A 151 -20.58 0.17 -11.14
C SER A 151 -19.78 1.27 -11.85
N SER A 152 -18.48 1.12 -11.96
CA SER A 152 -17.72 1.82 -12.97
C SER A 152 -17.82 0.99 -14.23
N ALA A 153 -18.62 1.46 -15.19
CA ALA A 153 -18.65 0.87 -16.51
C ALA A 153 -17.21 0.69 -17.00
N LEU A 154 -16.85 -0.54 -17.36
CA LEU A 154 -15.54 -0.87 -17.88
C LEU A 154 -15.18 0.12 -18.98
N THR A 155 -13.97 0.64 -18.96
CA THR A 155 -13.47 1.47 -20.07
C THR A 155 -13.51 0.68 -21.36
N PRO A 156 -13.58 1.31 -22.53
CA PRO A 156 -13.57 0.61 -23.83
C PRO A 156 -12.42 -0.39 -23.96
N ALA A 157 -11.23 -0.05 -23.46
CA ALA A 157 -10.06 -0.93 -23.44
C ALA A 157 -10.24 -2.16 -22.53
N GLN A 158 -10.83 -1.98 -21.34
CA GLN A 158 -11.12 -3.07 -20.41
C GLN A 158 -12.18 -4.02 -20.96
N LYS A 159 -13.21 -3.50 -21.69
CA LYS A 159 -14.21 -4.32 -22.38
C LYS A 159 -13.57 -5.15 -23.47
N ALA A 160 -12.75 -4.53 -24.33
CA ALA A 160 -12.07 -5.22 -25.41
C ALA A 160 -11.16 -6.35 -24.90
N TRP A 161 -10.47 -6.10 -23.77
CA TRP A 161 -9.61 -7.11 -23.15
C TRP A 161 -10.42 -8.28 -22.56
N ALA A 162 -11.50 -7.99 -21.83
CA ALA A 162 -12.38 -9.01 -21.29
C ALA A 162 -13.03 -9.87 -22.38
N GLU A 163 -13.44 -9.27 -23.50
CA GLU A 163 -13.96 -9.98 -24.67
C GLU A 163 -12.92 -10.88 -25.33
N ALA A 164 -11.68 -10.40 -25.47
CA ALA A 164 -10.57 -11.19 -26.02
C ALA A 164 -10.26 -12.40 -25.12
N GLU A 165 -10.23 -12.21 -23.81
CA GLU A 165 -10.01 -13.29 -22.84
C GLU A 165 -11.16 -14.33 -22.87
N ALA A 166 -12.41 -13.88 -22.93
CA ALA A 166 -13.57 -14.76 -23.02
C ALA A 166 -13.56 -15.59 -24.33
N LYS A 167 -13.13 -14.97 -25.44
CA LYS A 167 -12.95 -15.65 -26.73
C LYS A 167 -11.84 -16.71 -26.67
N ALA A 168 -10.72 -16.41 -26.04
CA ALA A 168 -9.62 -17.34 -25.86
C ALA A 168 -9.99 -18.56 -24.99
N ARG A 169 -10.85 -18.37 -23.98
CA ARG A 169 -11.35 -19.47 -23.13
C ARG A 169 -12.34 -20.40 -23.87
N ARG A 170 -13.08 -19.90 -24.86
CA ARG A 170 -14.02 -20.71 -25.66
C ARG A 170 -13.35 -21.49 -26.79
N ALA A 171 -12.09 -21.16 -27.11
CA ALA A 171 -11.32 -21.80 -28.17
C ALA A 171 -10.42 -22.97 -27.66
N ARG A 172 -10.50 -23.28 -26.39
CA ARG A 172 -9.89 -24.47 -25.73
C ARG A 172 -10.94 -25.50 -25.40
#